data_cb56f539d637081a4bbbe82c2f24b94a
#
_entry.id   cb56f539d637081a4bbbe82c2f24b94a
#
_cell.length_a   1.000
_cell.length_b   1.000
_cell.length_c   1.000
_cell.angle_alpha   90.00
_cell.angle_beta   90.00
_cell.angle_gamma   90.00
#
_symmetry.space_group_name_H-M   'P 1'
#
loop_
_entity.id
_entity.type
_entity.pdbx_description
1 polymer ?
#
loop_
_entity_poly.entity_id
_entity_poly.type
_entity_poly.pdbx_seq_one_letter_code
_entity_poly.pdbx_strand_id
1 'polypeptide(L)'
;ALKLLDIWQYRDRNPFDLSGGQMQRVAIASVLVMNPDILVLDEPTSQLDPQGSEEVFRTVDKLARSGITILMIEQKIEKIAAYCDRILLLHKGRQIAFDTPQKIFSRTDLEELGVQPPAFTRICRALGAALPDGSYPVTAEEAAGRLHRVESIQPPPAVPVETRPVLFEIEKLRFSYRPGTPVLHEISLTLDARPTAIIGQNGAGKTTLVKLLKGLLRPEGGVIRFRGEDIAGRTVASLAAQVGYVFQNPDDQIFRYNVLDEVMFGPLNIGMDEKTARE
;
A
#
# COMPACT_ATOMS: atom_id res chain seq x y z
N ALA A 1 -18.15 15.90 17.10
CA ALA A 1 -17.46 14.94 16.23
C ALA A 1 -16.42 15.60 15.31
N LEU A 2 -16.79 16.51 14.37
CA LEU A 2 -15.86 17.07 13.36
C LEU A 2 -14.61 17.76 13.95
N LYS A 3 -14.75 18.51 15.05
CA LYS A 3 -13.60 19.15 15.74
C LYS A 3 -12.69 18.12 16.41
N LEU A 4 -13.27 17.07 17.00
CA LEU A 4 -12.54 15.98 17.66
C LEU A 4 -11.66 15.20 16.66
N LEU A 5 -12.15 15.08 15.42
CA LEU A 5 -11.50 14.34 14.35
C LEU A 5 -10.63 15.21 13.43
N ASP A 6 -10.41 16.47 13.78
CA ASP A 6 -9.60 17.45 13.03
C ASP A 6 -10.05 17.63 11.55
N ILE A 7 -11.38 17.62 11.31
CA ILE A 7 -12.00 17.80 9.98
C ILE A 7 -13.04 18.93 9.93
N TRP A 8 -13.15 19.76 10.95
CA TRP A 8 -14.09 20.87 11.00
C TRP A 8 -13.95 21.85 9.83
N GLN A 9 -12.72 22.12 9.38
CA GLN A 9 -12.39 23.02 8.27
C GLN A 9 -12.94 22.53 6.91
N TYR A 10 -13.34 21.28 6.82
CA TYR A 10 -13.88 20.68 5.59
C TYR A 10 -15.39 20.52 5.59
N ARG A 11 -16.11 21.00 6.64
CA ARG A 11 -17.55 20.77 6.84
C ARG A 11 -18.45 21.20 5.68
N ASP A 12 -18.02 22.19 4.90
CA ASP A 12 -18.76 22.75 3.77
C ASP A 12 -18.29 22.20 2.40
N ARG A 13 -17.30 21.27 2.40
CA ARG A 13 -16.78 20.64 1.19
C ARG A 13 -17.61 19.42 0.81
N ASN A 14 -17.60 19.12 -0.50
CA ASN A 14 -18.10 17.82 -0.95
C ASN A 14 -17.19 16.71 -0.41
N PRO A 15 -17.74 15.64 0.22
CA PRO A 15 -16.94 14.52 0.74
C PRO A 15 -16.04 13.87 -0.33
N PHE A 16 -16.46 13.83 -1.59
CA PHE A 16 -15.67 13.25 -2.69
C PHE A 16 -14.44 14.08 -3.11
N ASP A 17 -14.35 15.32 -2.66
CA ASP A 17 -13.17 16.18 -2.87
C ASP A 17 -12.11 16.04 -1.76
N LEU A 18 -12.38 15.16 -0.78
CA LEU A 18 -11.49 14.91 0.36
C LEU A 18 -10.46 13.82 0.03
N SER A 19 -9.30 13.87 0.72
CA SER A 19 -8.36 12.76 0.68
C SER A 19 -8.96 11.49 1.33
N GLY A 20 -8.44 10.30 1.01
CA GLY A 20 -8.94 9.05 1.58
C GLY A 20 -8.96 9.06 3.12
N GLY A 21 -7.89 9.55 3.77
CA GLY A 21 -7.85 9.67 5.23
C GLY A 21 -8.84 10.69 5.79
N GLN A 22 -9.08 11.80 5.08
CA GLN A 22 -10.11 12.77 5.45
C GLN A 22 -11.51 12.18 5.29
N MET A 23 -11.78 11.48 4.19
CA MET A 23 -13.04 10.80 3.94
C MET A 23 -13.33 9.73 5.00
N GLN A 24 -12.33 8.94 5.38
CA GLN A 24 -12.45 7.95 6.45
C GLN A 24 -12.79 8.59 7.79
N ARG A 25 -12.18 9.73 8.13
CA ARG A 25 -12.52 10.49 9.35
C ARG A 25 -13.94 11.08 9.30
N VAL A 26 -14.43 11.46 8.13
CA VAL A 26 -15.85 11.86 7.95
C VAL A 26 -16.78 10.67 8.20
N ALA A 27 -16.46 9.48 7.69
CA ALA A 27 -17.23 8.27 7.95
C ALA A 27 -17.25 7.91 9.45
N ILE A 28 -16.12 8.01 10.13
CA ILE A 28 -16.06 7.83 11.59
C ILE A 28 -16.91 8.91 12.29
N ALA A 29 -16.82 10.18 11.85
CA ALA A 29 -17.59 11.28 12.44
C ALA A 29 -19.10 11.05 12.32
N SER A 30 -19.58 10.52 11.22
CA SER A 30 -21.03 10.28 10.99
C SER A 30 -21.61 9.24 11.94
N VAL A 31 -20.81 8.26 12.37
CA VAL A 31 -21.21 7.27 13.38
C VAL A 31 -21.06 7.85 14.78
N LEU A 32 -19.98 8.59 15.02
CA LEU A 32 -19.64 9.14 16.35
C LEU A 32 -20.69 10.15 16.87
N VAL A 33 -21.41 10.84 15.96
CA VAL A 33 -22.49 11.77 16.35
C VAL A 33 -23.62 11.07 17.10
N MET A 34 -23.81 9.78 16.87
CA MET A 34 -24.81 8.96 17.59
C MET A 34 -24.39 8.60 19.02
N ASN A 35 -23.16 9.01 19.45
CA ASN A 35 -22.56 8.74 20.74
C ASN A 35 -22.59 7.24 21.13
N PRO A 36 -21.99 6.35 20.32
CA PRO A 36 -21.99 4.93 20.56
C PRO A 36 -21.05 4.55 21.71
N ASP A 37 -21.40 3.53 22.50
CA ASP A 37 -20.53 2.93 23.52
C ASP A 37 -19.38 2.12 22.89
N ILE A 38 -19.66 1.52 21.72
CA ILE A 38 -18.70 0.69 20.98
C ILE A 38 -18.64 1.18 19.53
N LEU A 39 -17.43 1.41 19.02
CA LEU A 39 -17.19 1.72 17.62
C LEU A 39 -16.51 0.53 16.95
N VAL A 40 -17.14 -0.04 15.92
CA VAL A 40 -16.60 -1.12 15.11
C VAL A 40 -16.02 -0.54 13.84
N LEU A 41 -14.75 -0.86 13.53
CA LEU A 41 -14.03 -0.42 12.36
C LEU A 41 -13.53 -1.64 11.58
N ASP A 42 -13.99 -1.79 10.34
CA ASP A 42 -13.59 -2.89 9.45
C ASP A 42 -12.61 -2.36 8.41
N GLU A 43 -11.34 -2.75 8.54
CA GLU A 43 -10.21 -2.35 7.70
C GLU A 43 -10.18 -0.83 7.38
N PRO A 44 -10.23 0.06 8.38
CA PRO A 44 -10.39 1.49 8.15
C PRO A 44 -9.22 2.14 7.42
N THR A 45 -8.11 1.42 7.24
CA THR A 45 -6.90 1.96 6.59
C THR A 45 -6.47 1.22 5.32
N SER A 46 -7.28 0.27 4.80
CA SER A 46 -6.91 -0.61 3.69
C SER A 46 -6.52 0.14 2.39
N GLN A 47 -7.18 1.27 2.11
CA GLN A 47 -6.94 2.07 0.90
C GLN A 47 -6.14 3.34 1.14
N LEU A 48 -5.58 3.50 2.34
CA LEU A 48 -4.87 4.70 2.73
C LEU A 48 -3.36 4.56 2.55
N ASP A 49 -2.72 5.66 2.21
CA ASP A 49 -1.27 5.77 2.28
C ASP A 49 -0.77 5.76 3.74
N PRO A 50 0.54 5.66 3.98
CA PRO A 50 1.08 5.61 5.34
C PRO A 50 0.67 6.80 6.20
N GLN A 51 0.62 8.02 5.63
CA GLN A 51 0.23 9.21 6.35
C GLN A 51 -1.26 9.20 6.72
N GLY A 52 -2.14 8.92 5.76
CA GLY A 52 -3.58 8.80 6.01
C GLY A 52 -3.90 7.71 7.02
N SER A 53 -3.19 6.58 6.96
CA SER A 53 -3.32 5.49 7.94
C SER A 53 -2.94 5.96 9.35
N GLU A 54 -1.81 6.66 9.49
CA GLU A 54 -1.36 7.20 10.77
C GLU A 54 -2.36 8.18 11.38
N GLU A 55 -2.95 9.06 10.55
CA GLU A 55 -3.98 10.01 10.97
C GLU A 55 -5.24 9.30 11.49
N VAL A 56 -5.66 8.19 10.84
CA VAL A 56 -6.80 7.39 11.30
C VAL A 56 -6.48 6.69 12.62
N PHE A 57 -5.31 6.05 12.76
CA PHE A 57 -4.92 5.40 14.01
C PHE A 57 -4.81 6.37 15.18
N ARG A 58 -4.23 7.55 14.99
CA ARG A 58 -4.21 8.61 16.00
C ARG A 58 -5.62 9.08 16.39
N THR A 59 -6.53 9.11 15.43
CA THR A 59 -7.94 9.42 15.68
C THR A 59 -8.60 8.35 16.53
N VAL A 60 -8.37 7.07 16.20
CA VAL A 60 -8.88 5.92 16.97
C VAL A 60 -8.33 5.94 18.40
N ASP A 61 -7.04 6.20 18.59
CA ASP A 61 -6.43 6.33 19.93
C ASP A 61 -7.06 7.46 20.76
N LYS A 62 -7.30 8.64 20.15
CA LYS A 62 -8.01 9.75 20.83
C LYS A 62 -9.42 9.32 21.27
N LEU A 63 -10.15 8.58 20.43
CA LEU A 63 -11.49 8.09 20.74
C LEU A 63 -11.47 7.06 21.87
N ALA A 64 -10.54 6.09 21.85
CA ALA A 64 -10.37 5.11 22.90
C ALA A 64 -10.06 5.79 24.25
N ARG A 65 -9.16 6.77 24.27
CA ARG A 65 -8.86 7.58 25.47
C ARG A 65 -10.04 8.42 25.96
N SER A 66 -11.01 8.73 25.12
CA SER A 66 -12.25 9.42 25.54
C SER A 66 -13.31 8.49 26.13
N GLY A 67 -13.00 7.18 26.24
CA GLY A 67 -13.86 6.17 26.89
C GLY A 67 -14.71 5.35 25.92
N ILE A 68 -14.56 5.51 24.60
CA ILE A 68 -15.24 4.70 23.60
C ILE A 68 -14.51 3.35 23.45
N THR A 69 -15.21 2.25 23.54
CA THR A 69 -14.64 0.93 23.24
C THR A 69 -14.47 0.77 21.73
N ILE A 70 -13.27 0.44 21.28
CA ILE A 70 -12.97 0.22 19.86
C ILE A 70 -12.81 -1.28 19.58
N LEU A 71 -13.54 -1.77 18.59
CA LEU A 71 -13.31 -3.08 17.97
C LEU A 71 -12.85 -2.85 16.54
N MET A 72 -11.63 -3.27 16.20
CA MET A 72 -11.05 -3.00 14.90
C MET A 72 -10.56 -4.28 14.22
N ILE A 73 -10.92 -4.47 12.95
CA ILE A 73 -10.32 -5.45 12.05
C ILE A 73 -9.27 -4.71 11.23
N GLU A 74 -8.03 -5.22 11.19
CA GLU A 74 -6.94 -4.56 10.47
C GLU A 74 -5.85 -5.57 10.09
N GLN A 75 -5.15 -5.32 8.98
CA GLN A 75 -4.07 -6.18 8.47
C GLN A 75 -2.68 -5.57 8.73
N LYS A 76 -2.59 -4.29 9.11
CA LYS A 76 -1.33 -3.60 9.38
C LYS A 76 -0.80 -3.96 10.76
N ILE A 77 -0.10 -5.08 10.83
CA ILE A 77 0.34 -5.73 12.08
C ILE A 77 1.13 -4.79 13.01
N GLU A 78 2.03 -3.96 12.47
CA GLU A 78 2.80 -2.99 13.25
C GLU A 78 1.89 -1.95 13.92
N LYS A 79 0.78 -1.59 13.28
CA LYS A 79 -0.21 -0.66 13.84
C LYS A 79 -1.06 -1.34 14.91
N ILE A 80 -1.54 -2.55 14.64
CA ILE A 80 -2.25 -3.36 15.64
C ILE A 80 -1.39 -3.50 16.91
N ALA A 81 -0.10 -3.83 16.72
CA ALA A 81 0.84 -4.01 17.82
C ALA A 81 1.03 -2.75 18.68
N ALA A 82 0.98 -1.56 18.04
CA ALA A 82 1.23 -0.29 18.71
C ALA A 82 -0.03 0.36 19.34
N TYR A 83 -1.22 0.05 18.81
CA TYR A 83 -2.45 0.78 19.18
C TYR A 83 -3.51 -0.07 19.88
N CYS A 84 -3.39 -1.40 19.89
CA CYS A 84 -4.41 -2.28 20.50
C CYS A 84 -3.96 -2.84 21.85
N ASP A 85 -4.85 -2.82 22.84
CA ASP A 85 -4.61 -3.43 24.15
C ASP A 85 -4.71 -4.96 24.11
N ARG A 86 -5.59 -5.49 23.26
CA ARG A 86 -5.86 -6.91 23.11
C ARG A 86 -6.04 -7.28 21.63
N ILE A 87 -5.61 -8.49 21.28
CA ILE A 87 -5.75 -9.05 19.94
C ILE A 87 -6.51 -10.37 20.02
N LEU A 88 -7.57 -10.48 19.20
CA LEU A 88 -8.25 -11.73 18.92
C LEU A 88 -7.65 -12.35 17.66
N LEU A 89 -7.00 -13.50 17.77
CA LEU A 89 -6.47 -14.27 16.66
C LEU A 89 -7.50 -15.32 16.21
N LEU A 90 -7.93 -15.20 14.97
CA LEU A 90 -8.87 -16.13 14.32
C LEU A 90 -8.16 -16.94 13.22
N HIS A 91 -8.48 -18.24 13.12
CA HIS A 91 -8.07 -19.09 12.01
C HIS A 91 -9.20 -20.06 11.65
N LYS A 92 -9.60 -20.09 10.37
CA LYS A 92 -10.68 -20.95 9.85
C LYS A 92 -11.96 -20.90 10.69
N GLY A 93 -12.37 -19.69 11.10
CA GLY A 93 -13.57 -19.45 11.88
C GLY A 93 -13.48 -19.84 13.37
N ARG A 94 -12.28 -20.18 13.86
CA ARG A 94 -12.06 -20.56 15.26
C ARG A 94 -11.19 -19.54 15.97
N GLN A 95 -11.52 -19.25 17.21
CA GLN A 95 -10.64 -18.50 18.11
C GLN A 95 -9.42 -19.32 18.46
N ILE A 96 -8.24 -18.85 18.13
CA ILE A 96 -6.96 -19.46 18.48
C ILE A 96 -6.40 -18.89 19.78
N ALA A 97 -6.48 -17.55 19.92
CA ALA A 97 -6.01 -16.86 21.11
C ALA A 97 -6.72 -15.50 21.27
N PHE A 98 -6.73 -14.98 22.51
CA PHE A 98 -7.16 -13.63 22.83
C PHE A 98 -6.32 -13.11 23.98
N ASP A 99 -5.31 -12.27 23.67
CA ASP A 99 -4.34 -11.78 24.66
C ASP A 99 -3.73 -10.44 24.23
N THR A 100 -2.73 -9.95 24.96
CA THR A 100 -1.95 -8.75 24.62
C THR A 100 -1.16 -8.95 23.32
N PRO A 101 -0.82 -7.86 22.61
CA PRO A 101 -0.01 -7.94 21.40
C PRO A 101 1.30 -8.70 21.61
N GLN A 102 2.02 -8.45 22.70
CA GLN A 102 3.28 -9.12 23.03
C GLN A 102 3.13 -10.64 23.08
N LYS A 103 2.09 -11.14 23.77
CA LYS A 103 1.85 -12.58 23.87
C LYS A 103 1.38 -13.19 22.56
N ILE A 104 0.48 -12.52 21.84
CA ILE A 104 0.03 -12.99 20.52
C ILE A 104 1.18 -13.08 19.55
N PHE A 105 1.97 -12.01 19.39
CA PHE A 105 3.05 -11.98 18.42
C PHE A 105 4.31 -12.77 18.85
N SER A 106 4.39 -13.18 20.11
CA SER A 106 5.44 -14.10 20.59
C SER A 106 5.17 -15.57 20.31
N ARG A 107 4.00 -15.93 19.80
CA ARG A 107 3.69 -17.32 19.41
C ARG A 107 4.60 -17.78 18.27
N THR A 108 4.92 -19.07 18.26
CA THR A 108 5.80 -19.69 17.24
C THR A 108 5.04 -20.21 16.04
N ASP A 109 3.72 -20.41 16.16
CA ASP A 109 2.84 -20.97 15.13
C ASP A 109 2.16 -19.91 14.23
N LEU A 110 2.45 -18.63 14.39
CA LEU A 110 1.77 -17.55 13.67
C LEU A 110 1.93 -17.65 12.14
N GLU A 111 3.12 -18.02 11.67
CA GLU A 111 3.39 -18.13 10.24
C GLU A 111 2.56 -19.25 9.60
N GLU A 112 2.36 -20.37 10.31
CA GLU A 112 1.47 -21.48 9.90
C GLU A 112 0.00 -21.03 9.87
N LEU A 113 -0.37 -20.06 10.71
CA LEU A 113 -1.70 -19.46 10.75
C LEU A 113 -1.88 -18.32 9.73
N GLY A 114 -0.84 -18.01 8.94
CA GLY A 114 -0.87 -16.96 7.92
C GLY A 114 -0.65 -15.54 8.46
N VAL A 115 -0.12 -15.40 9.69
CA VAL A 115 0.14 -14.10 10.33
C VAL A 115 1.64 -13.92 10.53
N GLN A 116 2.21 -12.83 10.03
CA GLN A 116 3.60 -12.49 10.30
C GLN A 116 3.71 -11.59 11.53
N PRO A 117 4.58 -11.89 12.51
CA PRO A 117 4.84 -10.99 13.62
C PRO A 117 5.48 -9.67 13.15
N PRO A 118 5.36 -8.57 13.92
CA PRO A 118 6.07 -7.31 13.64
C PRO A 118 7.57 -7.53 13.44
N ALA A 119 8.19 -6.67 12.61
CA ALA A 119 9.63 -6.75 12.34
C ALA A 119 10.46 -6.70 13.62
N PHE A 120 10.08 -5.87 14.59
CA PHE A 120 10.75 -5.76 15.90
C PHE A 120 10.69 -7.07 16.68
N THR A 121 9.54 -7.75 16.70
CA THR A 121 9.38 -9.06 17.34
C THR A 121 10.30 -10.11 16.72
N ARG A 122 10.36 -10.15 15.38
CA ARG A 122 11.22 -11.09 14.66
C ARG A 122 12.71 -10.86 14.96
N ILE A 123 13.15 -9.61 14.95
CA ILE A 123 14.54 -9.23 15.26
C ILE A 123 14.87 -9.60 16.71
N CYS A 124 14.03 -9.19 17.66
CA CYS A 124 14.26 -9.47 19.08
C CYS A 124 14.25 -10.97 19.37
N ARG A 125 13.39 -11.74 18.72
CA ARG A 125 13.38 -13.20 18.81
C ARG A 125 14.68 -13.81 18.31
N ALA A 126 15.16 -13.39 17.13
CA ALA A 126 16.40 -13.89 16.55
C ALA A 126 17.64 -13.57 17.41
N LEU A 127 17.60 -12.47 18.17
CA LEU A 127 18.67 -12.04 19.07
C LEU A 127 18.49 -12.50 20.53
N GLY A 128 17.44 -13.24 20.84
CA GLY A 128 17.11 -13.67 22.21
C GLY A 128 16.78 -12.54 23.17
N ALA A 129 16.38 -11.36 22.65
CA ALA A 129 16.08 -10.15 23.40
C ALA A 129 14.61 -10.14 23.89
N ALA A 130 14.27 -11.05 24.81
CA ALA A 130 12.94 -11.16 25.36
C ALA A 130 12.64 -10.07 26.42
N LEU A 131 11.34 -9.80 26.63
CA LEU A 131 10.83 -9.03 27.77
C LEU A 131 10.93 -9.85 29.06
N PRO A 132 10.76 -9.23 30.26
CA PRO A 132 10.85 -9.93 31.54
C PRO A 132 9.86 -11.07 31.71
N ASP A 133 8.72 -11.01 31.05
CA ASP A 133 7.66 -12.04 31.07
C ASP A 133 7.88 -13.16 30.04
N GLY A 134 9.00 -13.13 29.30
CA GLY A 134 9.35 -14.10 28.27
C GLY A 134 8.73 -13.81 26.90
N SER A 135 7.86 -12.82 26.75
CA SER A 135 7.35 -12.35 25.46
C SER A 135 8.41 -11.51 24.72
N TYR A 136 8.14 -11.14 23.46
CA TYR A 136 9.04 -10.30 22.67
C TYR A 136 8.45 -8.91 22.42
N PRO A 137 9.32 -7.89 22.29
CA PRO A 137 8.92 -6.55 21.90
C PRO A 137 8.10 -6.52 20.62
N VAL A 138 7.07 -5.68 20.58
CA VAL A 138 6.19 -5.50 19.41
C VAL A 138 6.27 -4.11 18.82
N THR A 139 6.90 -3.16 19.54
CA THR A 139 7.14 -1.79 19.05
C THR A 139 8.63 -1.46 19.02
N ALA A 140 8.97 -0.36 18.32
CA ALA A 140 10.35 0.12 18.25
C ALA A 140 10.88 0.54 19.64
N GLU A 141 10.05 1.17 20.46
CA GLU A 141 10.38 1.66 21.79
C GLU A 141 10.71 0.48 22.73
N GLU A 142 9.88 -0.55 22.71
CA GLU A 142 10.13 -1.77 23.50
C GLU A 142 11.42 -2.47 23.05
N ALA A 143 11.65 -2.57 21.72
CA ALA A 143 12.82 -3.19 21.16
C ALA A 143 14.11 -2.41 21.48
N ALA A 144 14.08 -1.08 21.40
CA ALA A 144 15.21 -0.21 21.73
C ALA A 144 15.68 -0.38 23.19
N GLY A 145 14.74 -0.67 24.12
CA GLY A 145 15.06 -0.94 25.51
C GLY A 145 15.70 -2.32 25.76
N ARG A 146 15.74 -3.20 24.75
CA ARG A 146 16.27 -4.58 24.86
C ARG A 146 17.46 -4.86 23.96
N LEU A 147 17.63 -4.10 22.88
CA LEU A 147 18.73 -4.28 21.95
C LEU A 147 19.93 -3.43 22.38
N HIS A 148 21.10 -4.04 22.42
CA HIS A 148 22.34 -3.31 22.61
C HIS A 148 22.69 -2.54 21.34
N ARG A 149 23.27 -1.34 21.52
CA ARG A 149 23.75 -0.52 20.40
C ARG A 149 24.82 -1.28 19.64
N VAL A 150 24.60 -1.50 18.34
CA VAL A 150 25.64 -2.01 17.45
C VAL A 150 26.60 -0.87 17.12
N GLU A 151 27.87 -0.99 17.52
CA GLU A 151 28.86 0.09 17.37
C GLU A 151 29.28 0.30 15.90
N SER A 152 29.22 -0.75 15.07
CA SER A 152 29.45 -0.62 13.64
C SER A 152 28.71 -1.70 12.86
N ILE A 153 27.99 -1.31 11.81
CA ILE A 153 27.48 -2.23 10.79
C ILE A 153 28.39 -2.04 9.57
N GLN A 154 29.14 -3.06 9.20
CA GLN A 154 29.80 -3.04 7.90
C GLN A 154 28.72 -3.08 6.81
N PRO A 155 28.68 -2.09 5.91
CA PRO A 155 27.76 -2.16 4.79
C PRO A 155 28.09 -3.41 3.96
N PRO A 156 27.06 -4.09 3.39
CA PRO A 156 27.31 -5.20 2.48
C PRO A 156 28.21 -4.71 1.34
N PRO A 157 29.07 -5.58 0.79
CA PRO A 157 29.93 -5.21 -0.33
C PRO A 157 29.08 -4.69 -1.47
N ALA A 158 29.52 -3.61 -2.12
CA ALA A 158 28.84 -3.05 -3.27
C ALA A 158 28.71 -4.12 -4.36
N VAL A 159 27.49 -4.50 -4.70
CA VAL A 159 27.25 -5.40 -5.82
C VAL A 159 27.58 -4.62 -7.10
N PRO A 160 28.42 -5.15 -8.02
CA PRO A 160 28.72 -4.49 -9.28
C PRO A 160 27.42 -4.15 -10.01
N VAL A 161 27.26 -2.89 -10.39
CA VAL A 161 26.10 -2.45 -11.18
C VAL A 161 26.32 -2.92 -12.61
N GLU A 162 25.71 -4.04 -12.98
CA GLU A 162 25.67 -4.45 -14.38
C GLU A 162 24.94 -3.40 -15.21
N THR A 163 25.53 -3.02 -16.36
CA THR A 163 24.84 -2.17 -17.33
C THR A 163 23.72 -2.98 -17.99
N ARG A 164 22.49 -2.51 -17.84
CA ARG A 164 21.32 -3.14 -18.44
C ARG A 164 20.73 -2.24 -19.54
N PRO A 165 20.06 -2.83 -20.55
CA PRO A 165 19.47 -2.04 -21.62
C PRO A 165 18.42 -1.08 -21.07
N VAL A 166 18.44 0.14 -21.58
CA VAL A 166 17.43 1.15 -21.30
C VAL A 166 16.13 0.75 -21.96
N LEU A 167 15.04 0.76 -21.20
CA LEU A 167 13.70 0.45 -21.68
C LEU A 167 12.87 1.71 -21.91
N PHE A 168 12.86 2.64 -20.95
CA PHE A 168 12.16 3.90 -21.09
C PHE A 168 13.10 5.08 -20.85
N GLU A 169 12.99 6.09 -21.70
CA GLU A 169 13.57 7.40 -21.52
C GLU A 169 12.43 8.42 -21.49
N ILE A 170 12.38 9.21 -20.44
CA ILE A 170 11.34 10.19 -20.20
C ILE A 170 12.00 11.54 -20.02
N GLU A 171 11.58 12.53 -20.82
CA GLU A 171 12.14 13.87 -20.81
C GLU A 171 11.05 14.91 -20.59
N LYS A 172 11.17 15.71 -19.51
CA LYS A 172 10.31 16.85 -19.17
C LYS A 172 8.81 16.55 -19.30
N LEU A 173 8.38 15.36 -18.84
CA LEU A 173 7.02 14.89 -18.96
C LEU A 173 6.07 15.72 -18.09
N ARG A 174 5.03 16.28 -18.72
CA ARG A 174 3.96 17.03 -18.06
C ARG A 174 2.60 16.45 -18.39
N PHE A 175 1.73 16.43 -17.39
CA PHE A 175 0.36 15.96 -17.57
C PHE A 175 -0.62 16.56 -16.58
N SER A 176 -1.83 16.88 -17.05
CA SER A 176 -3.00 17.29 -16.26
C SER A 176 -4.24 16.52 -16.71
N TYR A 177 -5.12 16.15 -15.80
CA TYR A 177 -6.46 15.64 -16.16
C TYR A 177 -7.43 16.76 -16.51
N ARG A 178 -7.18 17.97 -15.99
CA ARG A 178 -7.97 19.18 -16.25
C ARG A 178 -7.01 20.35 -16.48
N PRO A 179 -7.30 21.27 -17.41
CA PRO A 179 -6.48 22.45 -17.61
C PRO A 179 -6.25 23.21 -16.31
N GLY A 180 -5.01 23.60 -16.05
CA GLY A 180 -4.63 24.35 -14.86
C GLY A 180 -4.45 23.54 -13.58
N THR A 181 -4.62 22.20 -13.63
CA THR A 181 -4.41 21.31 -12.47
C THR A 181 -3.37 20.25 -12.80
N PRO A 182 -2.08 20.60 -12.83
CA PRO A 182 -1.03 19.69 -13.22
C PRO A 182 -0.84 18.57 -12.18
N VAL A 183 -0.65 17.35 -12.68
CA VAL A 183 -0.41 16.13 -11.88
C VAL A 183 1.04 15.70 -11.97
N LEU A 184 1.65 15.85 -13.15
CA LEU A 184 3.08 15.60 -13.37
C LEU A 184 3.77 16.88 -13.83
N HIS A 185 4.90 17.20 -13.19
CA HIS A 185 5.64 18.44 -13.35
C HIS A 185 7.06 18.15 -13.89
N GLU A 186 7.25 18.14 -15.21
CA GLU A 186 8.56 18.00 -15.88
C GLU A 186 9.40 16.80 -15.39
N ILE A 187 8.78 15.64 -15.27
CA ILE A 187 9.49 14.43 -14.86
C ILE A 187 10.48 14.02 -15.96
N SER A 188 11.73 13.83 -15.57
CA SER A 188 12.78 13.27 -16.42
C SER A 188 13.45 12.12 -15.70
N LEU A 189 13.46 10.93 -16.31
CA LEU A 189 14.11 9.75 -15.76
C LEU A 189 14.35 8.70 -16.84
N THR A 190 15.29 7.80 -16.57
CA THR A 190 15.58 6.64 -17.42
C THR A 190 15.31 5.38 -16.61
N LEU A 191 14.54 4.45 -17.20
CA LEU A 191 14.27 3.13 -16.65
C LEU A 191 14.99 2.09 -17.50
N ASP A 192 15.81 1.30 -16.86
CA ASP A 192 16.48 0.15 -17.48
C ASP A 192 15.76 -1.17 -17.15
N ALA A 193 16.33 -2.29 -17.55
CA ALA A 193 15.76 -3.62 -17.33
C ALA A 193 15.86 -4.14 -15.88
N ARG A 194 16.11 -3.27 -14.89
CA ARG A 194 16.07 -3.61 -13.46
C ARG A 194 14.68 -3.42 -12.87
N PRO A 195 14.27 -4.26 -11.91
CA PRO A 195 13.07 -3.99 -11.14
C PRO A 195 13.14 -2.60 -10.50
N THR A 196 12.13 -1.77 -10.76
CA THR A 196 12.06 -0.39 -10.26
C THR A 196 10.77 -0.18 -9.51
N ALA A 197 10.84 0.29 -8.27
CA ALA A 197 9.67 0.66 -7.48
C ALA A 197 9.39 2.16 -7.56
N ILE A 198 8.13 2.53 -7.82
CA ILE A 198 7.66 3.92 -7.77
C ILE A 198 6.92 4.11 -6.45
N ILE A 199 7.47 4.94 -5.57
CA ILE A 199 6.90 5.22 -4.24
C ILE A 199 6.40 6.67 -4.14
N GLY A 200 5.47 6.91 -3.23
CA GLY A 200 4.91 8.25 -2.97
C GLY A 200 3.51 8.16 -2.37
N GLN A 201 3.02 9.27 -1.85
CA GLN A 201 1.68 9.39 -1.27
C GLN A 201 0.56 9.14 -2.31
N ASN A 202 -0.68 8.93 -1.81
CA ASN A 202 -1.85 8.92 -2.69
C ASN A 202 -1.99 10.30 -3.37
N GLY A 203 -2.32 10.28 -4.66
CA GLY A 203 -2.35 11.52 -5.46
C GLY A 203 -1.00 12.01 -6.00
N ALA A 204 0.14 11.39 -5.67
CA ALA A 204 1.46 11.79 -6.16
C ALA A 204 1.72 11.53 -7.67
N GLY A 205 0.72 11.05 -8.42
CA GLY A 205 0.84 10.83 -9.86
C GLY A 205 1.43 9.48 -10.29
N LYS A 206 1.66 8.53 -9.37
CA LYS A 206 2.25 7.20 -9.67
C LYS A 206 1.49 6.46 -10.77
N THR A 207 0.19 6.28 -10.59
CA THR A 207 -0.68 5.61 -11.58
C THR A 207 -0.76 6.39 -12.89
N THR A 208 -0.75 7.72 -12.82
CA THR A 208 -0.73 8.60 -14.00
C THR A 208 0.53 8.39 -14.82
N LEU A 209 1.70 8.35 -14.17
CA LEU A 209 2.97 8.08 -14.84
C LEU A 209 2.94 6.73 -15.57
N VAL A 210 2.52 5.66 -14.87
CA VAL A 210 2.48 4.31 -15.48
C VAL A 210 1.48 4.24 -16.63
N LYS A 211 0.32 4.91 -16.54
CA LYS A 211 -0.66 5.01 -17.64
C LYS A 211 -0.09 5.74 -18.87
N LEU A 212 0.75 6.77 -18.67
CA LEU A 212 1.45 7.45 -19.75
C LEU A 212 2.49 6.54 -20.41
N LEU A 213 3.28 5.77 -19.63
CA LEU A 213 4.24 4.80 -20.17
C LEU A 213 3.57 3.69 -20.98
N LYS A 214 2.35 3.29 -20.61
CA LYS A 214 1.53 2.32 -21.34
C LYS A 214 0.83 2.92 -22.58
N GLY A 215 0.84 4.26 -22.73
CA GLY A 215 0.11 4.96 -23.78
C GLY A 215 -1.40 5.07 -23.55
N LEU A 216 -1.88 4.75 -22.36
CA LEU A 216 -3.30 4.91 -21.96
C LEU A 216 -3.68 6.39 -21.80
N LEU A 217 -2.70 7.24 -21.53
CA LEU A 217 -2.83 8.69 -21.47
C LEU A 217 -1.83 9.32 -22.43
N ARG A 218 -2.12 10.52 -22.88
CA ARG A 218 -1.22 11.32 -23.73
C ARG A 218 -0.65 12.47 -22.92
N PRO A 219 0.68 12.70 -22.95
CA PRO A 219 1.29 13.80 -22.21
C PRO A 219 0.89 15.16 -22.83
N GLU A 220 0.81 16.19 -21.99
CA GLU A 220 0.67 17.60 -22.44
C GLU A 220 2.00 18.17 -22.96
N GLY A 221 3.11 17.61 -22.50
CA GLY A 221 4.45 18.02 -22.91
C GLY A 221 5.50 17.02 -22.46
N GLY A 222 6.68 17.14 -23.05
CA GLY A 222 7.75 16.16 -22.87
C GLY A 222 7.66 15.00 -23.85
N VAL A 223 8.60 14.06 -23.74
CA VAL A 223 8.74 12.92 -24.65
C VAL A 223 8.90 11.64 -23.83
N ILE A 224 8.29 10.57 -24.28
CA ILE A 224 8.49 9.21 -23.75
C ILE A 224 9.01 8.34 -24.89
N ARG A 225 10.21 7.77 -24.72
CA ARG A 225 10.75 6.78 -25.64
C ARG A 225 10.76 5.41 -25.00
N PHE A 226 10.35 4.41 -25.74
CA PHE A 226 10.46 3.01 -25.37
C PHE A 226 11.45 2.33 -26.30
N ARG A 227 12.57 1.80 -25.75
CA ARG A 227 13.69 1.23 -26.51
C ARG A 227 14.22 2.19 -27.60
N GLY A 228 14.32 3.48 -27.27
CA GLY A 228 14.80 4.53 -28.16
C GLY A 228 13.75 5.11 -29.11
N GLU A 229 12.57 4.51 -29.26
CA GLU A 229 11.49 4.98 -30.15
C GLU A 229 10.45 5.81 -29.38
N ASP A 230 10.07 6.97 -29.92
CA ASP A 230 8.99 7.79 -29.36
C ASP A 230 7.64 7.05 -29.43
N ILE A 231 6.96 6.95 -28.30
CA ILE A 231 5.65 6.27 -28.20
C ILE A 231 4.46 7.17 -28.55
N ALA A 232 4.65 8.46 -28.82
CA ALA A 232 3.58 9.41 -29.10
C ALA A 232 2.70 9.00 -30.31
N GLY A 233 3.31 8.38 -31.32
CA GLY A 233 2.62 7.86 -32.50
C GLY A 233 2.08 6.44 -32.37
N ARG A 234 2.38 5.73 -31.27
CA ARG A 234 2.00 4.32 -31.09
C ARG A 234 0.61 4.19 -30.45
N THR A 235 -0.10 3.16 -30.84
CA THR A 235 -1.39 2.81 -30.23
C THR A 235 -1.17 1.95 -28.97
N VAL A 236 -2.14 1.94 -28.06
CA VAL A 236 -2.13 1.05 -26.87
C VAL A 236 -1.97 -0.42 -27.31
N ALA A 237 -2.66 -0.82 -28.37
CA ALA A 237 -2.57 -2.17 -28.92
C ALA A 237 -1.16 -2.53 -29.39
N SER A 238 -0.47 -1.60 -30.07
CA SER A 238 0.91 -1.83 -30.54
C SER A 238 1.93 -1.95 -29.40
N LEU A 239 1.63 -1.36 -28.25
CA LEU A 239 2.44 -1.47 -27.03
C LEU A 239 2.05 -2.69 -26.17
N ALA A 240 0.87 -3.27 -26.38
CA ALA A 240 0.30 -4.30 -25.49
C ALA A 240 1.18 -5.56 -25.40
N ALA A 241 1.78 -5.98 -26.51
CA ALA A 241 2.67 -7.14 -26.54
C ALA A 241 4.02 -6.93 -25.83
N GLN A 242 4.41 -5.69 -25.60
CA GLN A 242 5.76 -5.33 -25.10
C GLN A 242 5.72 -4.75 -23.69
N VAL A 243 4.63 -4.08 -23.32
CA VAL A 243 4.44 -3.42 -22.03
C VAL A 243 3.13 -3.94 -21.41
N GLY A 244 3.21 -4.90 -20.50
CA GLY A 244 2.07 -5.36 -19.71
C GLY A 244 1.66 -4.29 -18.68
N TYR A 245 0.38 -4.24 -18.33
CA TYR A 245 -0.15 -3.40 -17.27
C TYR A 245 -1.20 -4.18 -16.47
N VAL A 246 -0.98 -4.30 -15.17
CA VAL A 246 -1.95 -4.89 -14.24
C VAL A 246 -2.59 -3.76 -13.46
N PHE A 247 -3.93 -3.72 -13.46
CA PHE A 247 -4.69 -2.69 -12.77
C PHE A 247 -4.59 -2.85 -11.25
N GLN A 248 -4.77 -1.76 -10.52
CA GLN A 248 -4.78 -1.76 -9.05
C GLN A 248 -5.94 -2.61 -8.50
N ASN A 249 -7.11 -2.49 -9.13
CA ASN A 249 -8.27 -3.31 -8.82
C ASN A 249 -8.43 -4.38 -9.93
N PRO A 250 -8.35 -5.68 -9.59
CA PRO A 250 -8.57 -6.76 -10.57
C PRO A 250 -9.92 -6.70 -11.26
N ASP A 251 -10.98 -6.22 -10.57
CA ASP A 251 -12.33 -6.12 -11.14
C ASP A 251 -12.39 -5.16 -12.33
N ASP A 252 -11.47 -4.20 -12.42
CA ASP A 252 -11.35 -3.29 -13.57
C ASP A 252 -10.70 -3.95 -14.79
N GLN A 253 -10.12 -5.14 -14.61
CA GLN A 253 -9.37 -5.86 -15.64
C GLN A 253 -10.03 -7.16 -16.09
N ILE A 254 -10.58 -7.94 -15.13
CA ILE A 254 -11.14 -9.27 -15.37
C ILE A 254 -12.60 -9.15 -15.83
N PHE A 255 -12.93 -9.71 -17.00
CA PHE A 255 -14.28 -9.60 -17.57
C PHE A 255 -14.79 -10.88 -18.23
N ARG A 256 -13.99 -11.95 -18.29
CA ARG A 256 -14.41 -13.25 -18.83
C ARG A 256 -15.04 -14.13 -17.76
N TYR A 257 -15.90 -15.07 -18.19
CA TYR A 257 -16.61 -15.98 -17.29
C TYR A 257 -15.76 -17.12 -16.74
N ASN A 258 -14.62 -17.42 -17.35
CA ASN A 258 -13.70 -18.44 -16.86
C ASN A 258 -12.23 -17.99 -16.99
N VAL A 259 -11.39 -18.59 -16.18
CA VAL A 259 -9.98 -18.21 -16.05
C VAL A 259 -9.20 -18.42 -17.34
N LEU A 260 -9.45 -19.52 -18.06
CA LEU A 260 -8.73 -19.82 -19.29
C LEU A 260 -9.01 -18.79 -20.39
N ASP A 261 -10.29 -18.43 -20.59
CA ASP A 261 -10.69 -17.43 -21.58
C ASP A 261 -10.14 -16.04 -21.23
N GLU A 262 -10.06 -15.70 -19.95
CA GLU A 262 -9.46 -14.45 -19.49
C GLU A 262 -7.97 -14.39 -19.82
N VAL A 263 -7.22 -15.44 -19.48
CA VAL A 263 -5.77 -15.51 -19.72
C VAL A 263 -5.45 -15.55 -21.21
N MET A 264 -6.25 -16.24 -22.01
CA MET A 264 -6.04 -16.35 -23.46
C MET A 264 -6.44 -15.08 -24.23
N PHE A 265 -7.27 -14.22 -23.65
CA PHE A 265 -7.78 -13.02 -24.33
C PHE A 265 -6.67 -12.10 -24.85
N GLY A 266 -5.68 -11.80 -24.02
CA GLY A 266 -4.54 -10.97 -24.39
C GLY A 266 -3.72 -11.55 -25.54
N PRO A 267 -3.17 -12.76 -25.40
CA PRO A 267 -2.39 -13.44 -26.44
C PRO A 267 -3.10 -13.53 -27.80
N LEU A 268 -4.36 -13.93 -27.81
CA LEU A 268 -5.13 -14.05 -29.06
C LEU A 268 -5.34 -12.68 -29.74
N ASN A 269 -5.58 -11.61 -28.97
CA ASN A 269 -5.75 -10.27 -29.53
C ASN A 269 -4.49 -9.66 -30.12
N ILE A 270 -3.30 -10.10 -29.70
CA ILE A 270 -2.02 -9.69 -30.28
C ILE A 270 -1.58 -10.62 -31.43
N GLY A 271 -2.44 -11.59 -31.84
CA GLY A 271 -2.21 -12.48 -32.99
C GLY A 271 -1.44 -13.75 -32.67
N MET A 272 -1.32 -14.15 -31.40
CA MET A 272 -0.75 -15.44 -31.03
C MET A 272 -1.72 -16.56 -31.46
N ASP A 273 -1.22 -17.67 -31.97
CA ASP A 273 -2.05 -18.84 -32.28
C ASP A 273 -2.57 -19.49 -30.98
N GLU A 274 -3.73 -20.15 -31.09
CA GLU A 274 -4.42 -20.70 -29.92
C GLU A 274 -3.60 -21.78 -29.20
N LYS A 275 -2.83 -22.57 -29.93
CA LYS A 275 -2.00 -23.63 -29.35
C LYS A 275 -0.89 -23.04 -28.48
N THR A 276 -0.16 -22.05 -29.00
CA THR A 276 0.89 -21.34 -28.26
C THR A 276 0.33 -20.55 -27.08
N ALA A 277 -0.88 -19.99 -27.24
CA ALA A 277 -1.53 -19.27 -26.14
C ALA A 277 -1.99 -20.16 -24.98
N ARG A 278 -2.19 -21.45 -25.23
CA ARG A 278 -2.56 -22.47 -24.21
C ARG A 278 -1.36 -23.05 -23.46
N GLU A 279 -0.17 -23.09 -24.08
CA GLU A 279 1.09 -23.55 -23.48
C GLU A 279 1.68 -22.47 -22.54
#